data_e19ecbdc358481664c2f1575744314fe
#
_entry.id   e19ecbdc358481664c2f1575744314fe
#
_cell.length_a   1.000
_cell.length_b   1.000
_cell.length_c   1.000
_cell.angle_alpha   90.00
_cell.angle_beta   90.00
_cell.angle_gamma   90.00
#
_symmetry.space_group_name_H-M   'P 1'
#
loop_
_entity.id
_entity.type
_entity.pdbx_description
1 polymer ?
#
loop_
_entity_poly.entity_id
_entity_poly.type
_entity_poly.pdbx_seq_one_letter_code
_entity_poly.pdbx_strand_id
1 'polypeptide(L)'
;MLASALIYGDETLVQVLKEKGKVAQSKSYMWAQMTQASGADGTGPPIRLFAYSPSRSTQAAQLLYAGMCEGSALMTDGYEPYNAIAATHRVVHLGCWAHCRRYVFDALQALPKSSRTPDQLAAKLISLIGLLYKAESQATEKKLDTAAIKALRQEHSVPVLAQIHALLVANLHTVMPGSLLGKALHYMSSQWGKLSLYVEDGHHPIDNNACENSIRPFVVGRKNWLFSDTVAGANASANLYSLLETCKANGVNAYQYLRALLIALPKAKTADDYEALLPWNIALSKN
;
A
#
# COMPACT_ATOMS: atom_id res chain seq x y z
N MET A 1 -5.39 12.24 8.01
CA MET A 1 -5.18 11.10 7.11
C MET A 1 -6.43 10.23 6.97
N LEU A 2 -7.05 9.74 8.05
CA LEU A 2 -8.21 8.84 7.96
C LEU A 2 -9.45 9.45 7.26
N ALA A 3 -9.55 10.77 7.19
CA ALA A 3 -10.56 11.48 6.39
C ALA A 3 -10.16 11.69 4.92
N SER A 4 -9.06 11.09 4.45
CA SER A 4 -8.63 11.24 3.05
C SER A 4 -9.45 10.35 2.12
N ALA A 5 -9.67 10.83 0.89
CA ALA A 5 -10.44 10.10 -0.13
C ALA A 5 -9.82 8.74 -0.50
N LEU A 6 -8.49 8.63 -0.40
CA LEU A 6 -7.74 7.40 -0.69
C LEU A 6 -6.66 7.18 0.36
N ILE A 7 -6.66 5.99 0.94
CA ILE A 7 -5.64 5.51 1.88
C ILE A 7 -5.03 4.21 1.33
N TYR A 8 -3.72 4.11 1.43
CA TYR A 8 -3.00 2.87 1.17
C TYR A 8 -2.58 2.23 2.48
N GLY A 9 -2.54 0.92 2.52
CA GLY A 9 -2.13 0.14 3.68
C GLY A 9 -1.19 -0.99 3.33
N ASP A 10 -0.20 -1.21 4.21
CA ASP A 10 0.73 -2.33 4.15
C ASP A 10 1.26 -2.63 5.55
N GLU A 11 1.81 -3.81 5.79
CA GLU A 11 2.47 -4.13 7.04
C GLU A 11 3.71 -4.99 6.82
N THR A 12 4.67 -4.85 7.70
CA THR A 12 5.88 -5.68 7.70
C THR A 12 6.23 -6.19 9.08
N LEU A 13 6.95 -7.30 9.12
CA LEU A 13 7.42 -7.87 10.38
C LEU A 13 8.39 -6.93 11.09
N VAL A 14 8.31 -6.91 12.43
CA VAL A 14 9.33 -6.37 13.32
C VAL A 14 9.49 -7.32 14.51
N GLN A 15 10.72 -7.55 14.93
CA GLN A 15 11.02 -8.30 16.15
C GLN A 15 11.21 -7.33 17.31
N VAL A 16 10.56 -7.62 18.46
CA VAL A 16 10.72 -6.85 19.70
C VAL A 16 11.14 -7.83 20.79
N LEU A 17 12.31 -7.62 21.40
CA LEU A 17 12.88 -8.59 22.33
C LEU A 17 12.16 -8.62 23.68
N LYS A 18 11.84 -7.43 24.22
CA LYS A 18 11.18 -7.25 25.52
C LYS A 18 9.72 -6.83 25.33
N GLU A 19 8.89 -7.75 24.91
CA GLU A 19 7.45 -7.55 24.75
C GLU A 19 6.70 -8.41 25.79
N LYS A 20 5.92 -7.76 26.67
CA LYS A 20 5.21 -8.46 27.75
C LYS A 20 4.32 -9.57 27.21
N GLY A 21 4.48 -10.77 27.74
CA GLY A 21 3.67 -11.93 27.37
C GLY A 21 4.11 -12.64 26.08
N LYS A 22 5.24 -12.25 25.49
CA LYS A 22 5.81 -12.90 24.30
C LYS A 22 7.25 -13.32 24.50
N VAL A 23 7.66 -14.35 23.78
CA VAL A 23 9.07 -14.73 23.69
C VAL A 23 9.78 -13.83 22.67
N ALA A 24 11.10 -13.63 22.84
CA ALA A 24 11.88 -12.70 22.01
C ALA A 24 11.82 -12.98 20.50
N GLN A 25 11.58 -14.24 20.10
CA GLN A 25 11.44 -14.64 18.69
C GLN A 25 10.05 -14.40 18.09
N SER A 26 9.09 -13.93 18.90
CA SER A 26 7.73 -13.66 18.45
C SER A 26 7.71 -12.59 17.36
N LYS A 27 6.78 -12.74 16.42
CA LYS A 27 6.55 -11.77 15.37
C LYS A 27 5.61 -10.68 15.86
N SER A 28 6.05 -9.44 15.72
CA SER A 28 5.25 -8.23 15.83
C SER A 28 5.29 -7.47 14.50
N TYR A 29 4.55 -6.40 14.35
CA TYR A 29 4.34 -5.78 13.04
C TYR A 29 4.50 -4.27 13.10
N MET A 30 5.08 -3.73 12.04
CA MET A 30 5.05 -2.32 11.70
C MET A 30 4.04 -2.15 10.58
N TRP A 31 2.97 -1.45 10.86
CA TRP A 31 1.96 -1.06 9.87
C TRP A 31 2.35 0.26 9.25
N ALA A 32 2.10 0.39 7.97
CA ALA A 32 2.25 1.65 7.24
C ALA A 32 0.90 2.03 6.62
N GLN A 33 0.48 3.25 6.87
CA GLN A 33 -0.65 3.89 6.22
C GLN A 33 -0.14 5.10 5.47
N MET A 34 -0.64 5.34 4.28
CA MET A 34 -0.25 6.54 3.56
C MET A 34 -1.38 7.11 2.71
N THR A 35 -1.26 8.39 2.41
CA THR A 35 -2.03 9.04 1.35
C THR A 35 -1.11 9.90 0.49
N GLN A 36 -1.40 9.99 -0.80
CA GLN A 36 -0.69 10.88 -1.74
C GLN A 36 -1.13 12.33 -1.58
N ALA A 37 -2.40 12.51 -1.19
CA ALA A 37 -2.99 13.79 -0.87
C ALA A 37 -3.99 13.58 0.26
N SER A 38 -3.92 14.37 1.32
CA SER A 38 -4.81 14.26 2.47
C SER A 38 -6.07 15.09 2.30
N GLY A 39 -7.06 14.84 3.17
CA GLY A 39 -8.38 15.47 3.11
C GLY A 39 -9.34 14.72 2.18
N ALA A 40 -10.63 14.96 2.40
CA ALA A 40 -11.70 14.35 1.60
C ALA A 40 -11.69 14.83 0.14
N ASP A 41 -11.22 16.02 -0.11
CA ASP A 41 -11.05 16.65 -1.43
C ASP A 41 -9.70 16.31 -2.09
N GLY A 42 -8.79 15.63 -1.37
CA GLY A 42 -7.47 15.27 -1.90
C GLY A 42 -6.56 16.46 -2.17
N THR A 43 -6.74 17.59 -1.50
CA THR A 43 -5.92 18.81 -1.70
C THR A 43 -4.82 19.00 -0.66
N GLY A 44 -4.89 18.28 0.46
CA GLY A 44 -3.92 18.41 1.55
C GLY A 44 -2.61 17.66 1.27
N PRO A 45 -1.62 17.86 2.17
CA PRO A 45 -0.28 17.30 2.01
C PRO A 45 -0.26 15.77 2.05
N PRO A 46 0.71 15.13 1.38
CA PRO A 46 0.94 13.70 1.51
C PRO A 46 1.38 13.33 2.93
N ILE A 47 0.82 12.24 3.47
CA ILE A 47 1.11 11.76 4.83
C ILE A 47 1.59 10.31 4.76
N ARG A 48 2.58 9.98 5.59
CA ARG A 48 3.08 8.63 5.84
C ARG A 48 3.01 8.37 7.34
N LEU A 49 2.28 7.34 7.74
CA LEU A 49 2.11 6.98 9.13
C LEU A 49 2.56 5.55 9.36
N PHE A 50 3.46 5.37 10.32
CA PHE A 50 3.88 4.06 10.79
C PHE A 50 3.33 3.83 12.20
N ALA A 51 2.87 2.62 12.45
CA ALA A 51 2.36 2.23 13.75
C ALA A 51 2.85 0.82 14.12
N TYR A 52 3.42 0.69 15.30
CA TYR A 52 3.76 -0.60 15.86
C TYR A 52 2.49 -1.31 16.36
N SER A 53 2.41 -2.62 16.11
CA SER A 53 1.38 -3.47 16.70
C SER A 53 1.98 -4.84 17.07
N PRO A 54 1.61 -5.41 18.23
CA PRO A 54 2.02 -6.75 18.63
C PRO A 54 1.43 -7.84 17.73
N SER A 55 0.48 -7.51 16.88
CA SER A 55 -0.29 -8.46 16.09
C SER A 55 -0.65 -7.87 14.72
N ARG A 56 -0.91 -8.75 13.75
CA ARG A 56 -1.56 -8.38 12.49
C ARG A 56 -3.01 -8.90 12.40
N SER A 57 -3.65 -9.09 13.58
CA SER A 57 -5.04 -9.53 13.64
C SER A 57 -6.01 -8.50 13.08
N THR A 58 -7.23 -8.95 12.75
CA THR A 58 -8.33 -8.07 12.34
C THR A 58 -8.59 -6.97 13.38
N GLN A 59 -8.53 -7.28 14.68
CA GLN A 59 -8.71 -6.30 15.75
C GLN A 59 -7.62 -5.21 15.72
N ALA A 60 -6.35 -5.58 15.51
CA ALA A 60 -5.25 -4.62 15.39
C ALA A 60 -5.46 -3.69 14.18
N ALA A 61 -5.84 -4.27 13.04
CA ALA A 61 -6.16 -3.51 11.85
C ALA A 61 -7.34 -2.56 12.07
N GLN A 62 -8.44 -3.01 12.67
CA GLN A 62 -9.62 -2.17 12.97
C GLN A 62 -9.27 -0.96 13.85
N LEU A 63 -8.40 -1.13 14.85
CA LEU A 63 -7.94 -0.02 15.69
C LEU A 63 -7.13 1.01 14.90
N LEU A 64 -6.26 0.56 14.01
CA LEU A 64 -5.40 1.45 13.21
C LEU A 64 -6.17 2.22 12.15
N TYR A 65 -7.26 1.67 11.63
CA TYR A 65 -8.10 2.28 10.60
C TYR A 65 -9.40 2.86 11.14
N ALA A 66 -9.57 2.90 12.48
CA ALA A 66 -10.74 3.49 13.11
C ALA A 66 -10.90 4.96 12.70
N GLY A 67 -12.07 5.32 12.19
CA GLY A 67 -12.37 6.68 11.72
C GLY A 67 -12.13 6.92 10.23
N MET A 68 -11.91 5.87 9.41
CA MET A 68 -12.01 6.02 7.96
C MET A 68 -13.41 6.50 7.57
N CYS A 69 -13.47 7.42 6.61
CA CYS A 69 -14.74 7.95 6.11
C CYS A 69 -15.42 6.95 5.16
N GLU A 70 -16.73 6.82 5.31
CA GLU A 70 -17.56 6.07 4.37
C GLU A 70 -17.38 6.62 2.94
N GLY A 71 -17.31 5.72 1.95
CA GLY A 71 -17.11 6.06 0.54
C GLY A 71 -15.66 6.37 0.15
N SER A 72 -14.72 6.48 1.10
CA SER A 72 -13.30 6.58 0.75
C SER A 72 -12.78 5.28 0.15
N ALA A 73 -11.61 5.31 -0.48
CA ALA A 73 -10.95 4.13 -1.04
C ALA A 73 -9.81 3.64 -0.14
N LEU A 74 -9.65 2.31 -0.06
CA LEU A 74 -8.54 1.64 0.63
C LEU A 74 -7.80 0.72 -0.35
N MET A 75 -6.54 0.99 -0.65
CA MET A 75 -5.67 0.16 -1.48
C MET A 75 -4.75 -0.70 -0.63
N THR A 76 -4.78 -2.04 -0.82
CA THR A 76 -3.95 -2.99 -0.07
C THR A 76 -3.52 -4.20 -0.92
N ASP A 77 -2.72 -5.08 -0.35
CA ASP A 77 -2.24 -6.32 -0.97
C ASP A 77 -3.24 -7.49 -1.01
N GLY A 78 -4.39 -7.33 -0.38
CA GLY A 78 -5.42 -8.38 -0.28
C GLY A 78 -5.32 -9.25 0.97
N TYR A 79 -4.53 -8.85 1.99
CA TYR A 79 -4.54 -9.49 3.30
C TYR A 79 -5.94 -9.41 3.92
N GLU A 80 -6.42 -10.54 4.47
CA GLU A 80 -7.82 -10.73 4.86
C GLU A 80 -8.36 -9.67 5.86
N PRO A 81 -7.63 -9.27 6.92
CA PRO A 81 -8.11 -8.25 7.86
C PRO A 81 -8.54 -6.93 7.23
N TYR A 82 -8.00 -6.55 6.07
CA TYR A 82 -8.45 -5.36 5.35
C TYR A 82 -9.88 -5.47 4.81
N ASN A 83 -10.40 -6.70 4.61
CA ASN A 83 -11.81 -6.91 4.25
C ASN A 83 -12.74 -6.46 5.36
N ALA A 84 -12.39 -6.76 6.61
CA ALA A 84 -13.17 -6.35 7.78
C ALA A 84 -13.17 -4.82 7.94
N ILE A 85 -12.04 -4.16 7.68
CA ILE A 85 -11.96 -2.68 7.67
C ILE A 85 -12.89 -2.12 6.60
N ALA A 86 -12.79 -2.63 5.37
CA ALA A 86 -13.60 -2.15 4.25
C ALA A 86 -15.10 -2.31 4.52
N ALA A 87 -15.50 -3.44 5.09
CA ALA A 87 -16.90 -3.69 5.45
C ALA A 87 -17.36 -2.79 6.60
N THR A 88 -16.55 -2.62 7.67
CA THR A 88 -16.88 -1.82 8.84
C THR A 88 -17.08 -0.35 8.48
N HIS A 89 -16.21 0.20 7.64
CA HIS A 89 -16.22 1.62 7.27
C HIS A 89 -16.92 1.91 5.94
N ARG A 90 -17.45 0.87 5.25
CA ARG A 90 -18.10 0.98 3.93
C ARG A 90 -17.23 1.71 2.92
N VAL A 91 -15.96 1.35 2.86
CA VAL A 91 -15.00 1.93 1.92
C VAL A 91 -14.83 1.07 0.68
N VAL A 92 -14.42 1.67 -0.44
CA VAL A 92 -14.09 0.97 -1.68
C VAL A 92 -12.74 0.26 -1.49
N HIS A 93 -12.74 -1.07 -1.42
CA HIS A 93 -11.52 -1.85 -1.23
C HIS A 93 -10.88 -2.19 -2.58
N LEU A 94 -9.75 -1.60 -2.88
CA LEU A 94 -9.00 -1.80 -4.13
C LEU A 94 -7.98 -2.92 -3.97
N GLY A 95 -7.84 -3.75 -5.00
CA GLY A 95 -6.85 -4.82 -5.07
C GLY A 95 -5.59 -4.41 -5.83
N CYS A 96 -4.46 -4.99 -5.46
CA CYS A 96 -3.15 -4.66 -6.02
C CYS A 96 -2.79 -5.55 -7.23
N TRP A 97 -2.77 -4.99 -8.43
CA TRP A 97 -2.33 -5.69 -9.63
C TRP A 97 -0.85 -6.08 -9.62
N ALA A 98 0.01 -5.34 -8.92
CA ALA A 98 1.42 -5.70 -8.79
C ALA A 98 1.59 -7.05 -8.05
N HIS A 99 0.81 -7.28 -6.99
CA HIS A 99 0.78 -8.57 -6.28
C HIS A 99 0.24 -9.68 -7.17
N CYS A 100 -0.89 -9.45 -7.83
CA CYS A 100 -1.46 -10.41 -8.77
C CYS A 100 -0.45 -10.78 -9.87
N ARG A 101 0.19 -9.79 -10.49
CA ARG A 101 1.22 -9.98 -11.51
C ARG A 101 2.40 -10.80 -10.99
N ARG A 102 2.85 -10.56 -9.76
CA ARG A 102 3.97 -11.29 -9.15
C ARG A 102 3.68 -12.78 -9.06
N TYR A 103 2.50 -13.19 -8.56
CA TYR A 103 2.12 -14.61 -8.51
C TYR A 103 2.14 -15.28 -9.90
N VAL A 104 1.60 -14.61 -10.92
CA VAL A 104 1.60 -15.13 -12.29
C VAL A 104 3.03 -15.19 -12.86
N PHE A 105 3.85 -14.16 -12.58
CA PHE A 105 5.24 -14.11 -13.01
C PHE A 105 6.07 -15.23 -12.38
N ASP A 106 5.92 -15.46 -11.08
CA ASP A 106 6.63 -16.54 -10.38
C ASP A 106 6.25 -17.92 -10.94
N ALA A 107 4.96 -18.11 -11.29
CA ALA A 107 4.51 -19.32 -11.96
C ALA A 107 5.16 -19.50 -13.34
N LEU A 108 5.30 -18.43 -14.13
CA LEU A 108 6.00 -18.46 -15.42
C LEU A 108 7.49 -18.74 -15.24
N GLN A 109 8.15 -18.11 -14.24
CA GLN A 109 9.57 -18.30 -13.99
C GLN A 109 9.93 -19.69 -13.46
N ALA A 110 8.99 -20.40 -12.86
CA ALA A 110 9.18 -21.76 -12.41
C ALA A 110 9.23 -22.79 -13.57
N LEU A 111 8.75 -22.42 -14.76
CA LEU A 111 8.86 -23.27 -15.95
C LEU A 111 10.30 -23.29 -16.48
N PRO A 112 10.76 -24.42 -17.09
CA PRO A 112 11.99 -24.43 -17.87
C PRO A 112 11.99 -23.33 -18.94
N LYS A 113 13.14 -22.72 -19.20
CA LYS A 113 13.24 -21.62 -20.19
C LYS A 113 12.65 -21.97 -21.56
N SER A 114 12.88 -23.21 -22.03
CA SER A 114 12.33 -23.75 -23.28
C SER A 114 10.80 -23.84 -23.31
N SER A 115 10.16 -23.90 -22.15
CA SER A 115 8.70 -24.02 -22.01
C SER A 115 8.00 -22.67 -21.79
N ARG A 116 8.73 -21.57 -21.69
CA ARG A 116 8.17 -20.21 -21.49
C ARG A 116 7.76 -19.58 -22.82
N THR A 117 6.85 -20.25 -23.52
CA THR A 117 6.36 -19.75 -24.81
C THR A 117 5.19 -18.75 -24.62
N PRO A 118 4.90 -17.89 -25.60
CA PRO A 118 3.77 -16.96 -25.54
C PRO A 118 2.41 -17.63 -25.36
N ASP A 119 2.28 -18.90 -25.77
CA ASP A 119 1.04 -19.67 -25.66
C ASP A 119 0.72 -20.14 -24.25
N GLN A 120 1.71 -20.17 -23.37
CA GLN A 120 1.51 -20.51 -21.97
C GLN A 120 0.54 -19.55 -21.30
N LEU A 121 -0.41 -20.08 -20.50
CA LEU A 121 -1.42 -19.28 -19.81
C LEU A 121 -0.81 -18.17 -18.96
N ALA A 122 0.26 -18.47 -18.21
CA ALA A 122 0.96 -17.47 -17.41
C ALA A 122 1.57 -16.35 -18.29
N ALA A 123 2.12 -16.67 -19.46
CA ALA A 123 2.66 -15.67 -20.38
C ALA A 123 1.54 -14.79 -20.97
N LYS A 124 0.42 -15.37 -21.35
CA LYS A 124 -0.77 -14.63 -21.82
C LYS A 124 -1.29 -13.67 -20.76
N LEU A 125 -1.43 -14.13 -19.51
CA LEU A 125 -1.87 -13.29 -18.39
C LEU A 125 -0.90 -12.15 -18.12
N ILE A 126 0.43 -12.42 -18.10
CA ILE A 126 1.46 -11.37 -17.93
C ILE A 126 1.38 -10.33 -19.04
N SER A 127 1.20 -10.76 -20.28
CA SER A 127 1.05 -9.86 -21.43
C SER A 127 -0.18 -8.96 -21.28
N LEU A 128 -1.33 -9.53 -20.93
CA LEU A 128 -2.57 -8.77 -20.71
C LEU A 128 -2.46 -7.80 -19.54
N ILE A 129 -1.89 -8.24 -18.40
CA ILE A 129 -1.62 -7.34 -17.26
C ILE A 129 -0.69 -6.21 -17.70
N GLY A 130 0.31 -6.49 -18.57
CA GLY A 130 1.18 -5.48 -19.15
C GLY A 130 0.42 -4.40 -19.93
N LEU A 131 -0.70 -4.74 -20.60
CA LEU A 131 -1.55 -3.77 -21.28
C LEU A 131 -2.28 -2.85 -20.32
N LEU A 132 -2.70 -3.35 -19.13
CA LEU A 132 -3.28 -2.51 -18.08
C LEU A 132 -2.27 -1.45 -17.62
N TYR A 133 -1.02 -1.84 -17.34
CA TYR A 133 0.04 -0.90 -16.95
C TYR A 133 0.44 0.05 -18.08
N LYS A 134 0.34 -0.37 -19.33
CA LYS A 134 0.58 0.52 -20.48
C LYS A 134 -0.42 1.66 -20.53
N ALA A 135 -1.70 1.41 -20.24
CA ALA A 135 -2.72 2.45 -20.14
C ALA A 135 -2.38 3.46 -19.02
N GLU A 136 -1.96 2.97 -17.84
CA GLU A 136 -1.54 3.85 -16.73
C GLU A 136 -0.30 4.70 -17.07
N SER A 137 0.69 4.11 -17.77
CA SER A 137 1.86 4.85 -18.25
C SER A 137 1.46 5.95 -19.21
N GLN A 138 0.55 5.66 -20.15
CA GLN A 138 0.04 6.68 -21.09
C GLN A 138 -0.69 7.82 -20.37
N ALA A 139 -1.50 7.50 -19.35
CA ALA A 139 -2.18 8.50 -18.53
C ALA A 139 -1.16 9.43 -17.84
N THR A 140 -0.10 8.85 -17.28
CA THR A 140 0.97 9.59 -16.59
C THR A 140 1.78 10.46 -17.55
N GLU A 141 2.22 9.90 -18.69
CA GLU A 141 3.00 10.61 -19.72
C GLU A 141 2.25 11.81 -20.29
N LYS A 142 0.94 11.63 -20.52
CA LYS A 142 0.06 12.68 -21.03
C LYS A 142 -0.44 13.63 -19.95
N LYS A 143 -0.11 13.39 -18.68
CA LYS A 143 -0.57 14.16 -17.50
C LYS A 143 -2.09 14.36 -17.49
N LEU A 144 -2.83 13.29 -17.75
CA LEU A 144 -4.29 13.32 -17.83
C LEU A 144 -4.89 13.66 -16.48
N ASP A 145 -5.98 14.40 -16.49
CA ASP A 145 -6.81 14.59 -15.29
C ASP A 145 -7.62 13.32 -14.97
N THR A 146 -8.25 13.31 -13.83
CA THR A 146 -9.01 12.16 -13.31
C THR A 146 -10.11 11.69 -14.24
N ALA A 147 -10.83 12.61 -14.86
CA ALA A 147 -11.91 12.26 -15.78
C ALA A 147 -11.38 11.60 -17.06
N ALA A 148 -10.28 12.12 -17.59
CA ALA A 148 -9.59 11.58 -18.77
C ALA A 148 -8.92 10.22 -18.45
N ILE A 149 -8.37 10.03 -17.24
CA ILE A 149 -7.85 8.74 -16.78
C ILE A 149 -8.96 7.70 -16.75
N LYS A 150 -10.12 8.04 -16.17
CA LYS A 150 -11.28 7.13 -16.16
C LYS A 150 -11.70 6.77 -17.59
N ALA A 151 -11.84 7.74 -18.48
CA ALA A 151 -12.22 7.51 -19.88
C ALA A 151 -11.19 6.59 -20.60
N LEU A 152 -9.90 6.82 -20.42
CA LEU A 152 -8.83 5.97 -20.98
C LEU A 152 -8.94 4.52 -20.48
N ARG A 153 -9.23 4.32 -19.18
CA ARG A 153 -9.41 3.00 -18.58
C ARG A 153 -10.65 2.29 -19.13
N GLN A 154 -11.76 3.01 -19.29
CA GLN A 154 -12.98 2.45 -19.90
C GLN A 154 -12.72 1.97 -21.33
N GLU A 155 -11.97 2.72 -22.12
CA GLU A 155 -11.66 2.37 -23.50
C GLU A 155 -10.63 1.23 -23.62
N HIS A 156 -9.57 1.26 -22.84
CA HIS A 156 -8.41 0.36 -23.03
C HIS A 156 -8.33 -0.74 -21.98
N SER A 157 -8.60 -0.45 -20.70
CA SER A 157 -8.40 -1.42 -19.62
C SER A 157 -9.58 -2.36 -19.44
N VAL A 158 -10.83 -1.87 -19.58
CA VAL A 158 -12.03 -2.71 -19.41
C VAL A 158 -12.07 -3.88 -20.40
N PRO A 159 -11.79 -3.72 -21.70
CA PRO A 159 -11.73 -4.86 -22.62
C PRO A 159 -10.62 -5.86 -22.28
N VAL A 160 -9.50 -5.40 -21.74
CA VAL A 160 -8.39 -6.25 -21.29
C VAL A 160 -8.78 -7.01 -20.03
N LEU A 161 -9.46 -6.38 -19.08
CA LEU A 161 -10.00 -7.04 -17.88
C LEU A 161 -10.98 -8.16 -18.28
N ALA A 162 -11.84 -7.93 -19.27
CA ALA A 162 -12.74 -8.96 -19.76
C ALA A 162 -11.99 -10.18 -20.34
N GLN A 163 -10.88 -9.96 -21.07
CA GLN A 163 -10.03 -11.05 -21.58
C GLN A 163 -9.34 -11.81 -20.45
N ILE A 164 -8.78 -11.11 -19.45
CA ILE A 164 -8.16 -11.74 -18.27
C ILE A 164 -9.21 -12.58 -17.53
N HIS A 165 -10.39 -12.04 -17.31
CA HIS A 165 -11.49 -12.75 -16.63
C HIS A 165 -11.93 -14.02 -17.37
N ALA A 166 -12.05 -13.94 -18.68
CA ALA A 166 -12.38 -15.10 -19.51
C ALA A 166 -11.31 -16.20 -19.37
N LEU A 167 -10.03 -15.86 -19.43
CA LEU A 167 -8.94 -16.80 -19.20
C LEU A 167 -8.94 -17.37 -17.79
N LEU A 168 -9.22 -16.54 -16.78
CA LEU A 168 -9.32 -16.96 -15.39
C LEU A 168 -10.42 -18.01 -15.21
N VAL A 169 -11.64 -17.71 -15.64
CA VAL A 169 -12.82 -18.60 -15.51
C VAL A 169 -12.59 -19.91 -16.25
N ALA A 170 -12.07 -19.87 -17.47
CA ALA A 170 -11.80 -21.06 -18.27
C ALA A 170 -10.77 -22.00 -17.67
N ASN A 171 -9.83 -21.48 -16.85
CA ASN A 171 -8.70 -22.26 -16.37
C ASN A 171 -8.68 -22.50 -14.85
N LEU A 172 -9.53 -21.84 -14.07
CA LEU A 172 -9.52 -21.88 -12.59
C LEU A 172 -9.65 -23.31 -12.05
N HIS A 173 -10.47 -24.13 -12.68
CA HIS A 173 -10.77 -25.50 -12.28
C HIS A 173 -9.98 -26.57 -13.06
N THR A 174 -9.26 -26.20 -14.11
CA THR A 174 -8.46 -27.12 -14.93
C THR A 174 -7.00 -27.15 -14.51
N VAL A 175 -6.50 -26.08 -13.89
CA VAL A 175 -5.14 -25.98 -13.38
C VAL A 175 -5.07 -26.56 -11.96
N MET A 176 -4.06 -27.40 -11.69
CA MET A 176 -3.86 -28.00 -10.37
C MET A 176 -3.74 -26.91 -9.27
N PRO A 177 -4.61 -26.89 -8.25
CA PRO A 177 -4.68 -25.82 -7.24
C PRO A 177 -3.36 -25.63 -6.44
N GLY A 178 -2.61 -26.73 -6.20
CA GLY A 178 -1.33 -26.69 -5.46
C GLY A 178 -0.14 -26.15 -6.29
N SER A 179 -0.27 -26.06 -7.63
CA SER A 179 0.77 -25.50 -8.48
C SER A 179 0.90 -23.98 -8.27
N LEU A 180 2.05 -23.40 -8.67
CA LEU A 180 2.24 -21.95 -8.60
C LEU A 180 1.20 -21.20 -9.46
N LEU A 181 0.89 -21.72 -10.65
CA LEU A 181 -0.14 -21.14 -11.51
C LEU A 181 -1.53 -21.26 -10.89
N GLY A 182 -1.87 -22.42 -10.29
CA GLY A 182 -3.13 -22.61 -9.58
C GLY A 182 -3.29 -21.62 -8.43
N LYS A 183 -2.25 -21.43 -7.62
CA LYS A 183 -2.24 -20.40 -6.56
C LYS A 183 -2.42 -18.99 -7.12
N ALA A 184 -1.78 -18.66 -8.25
CA ALA A 184 -1.95 -17.37 -8.91
C ALA A 184 -3.38 -17.14 -9.39
N LEU A 185 -4.01 -18.16 -10.01
CA LEU A 185 -5.41 -18.08 -10.45
C LEU A 185 -6.38 -17.97 -9.27
N HIS A 186 -6.16 -18.72 -8.18
CA HIS A 186 -6.98 -18.62 -6.98
C HIS A 186 -6.86 -17.24 -6.32
N TYR A 187 -5.64 -16.66 -6.22
CA TYR A 187 -5.46 -15.30 -5.75
C TYR A 187 -6.22 -14.31 -6.64
N MET A 188 -6.02 -14.38 -7.96
CA MET A 188 -6.71 -13.50 -8.91
C MET A 188 -8.24 -13.61 -8.79
N SER A 189 -8.77 -14.83 -8.69
CA SER A 189 -10.21 -15.08 -8.52
C SER A 189 -10.74 -14.49 -7.21
N SER A 190 -10.07 -14.73 -6.09
CA SER A 190 -10.49 -14.22 -4.77
C SER A 190 -10.43 -12.69 -4.66
N GLN A 191 -9.54 -12.06 -5.42
CA GLN A 191 -9.36 -10.61 -5.42
C GLN A 191 -10.05 -9.91 -6.62
N TRP A 192 -10.70 -10.66 -7.53
CA TRP A 192 -11.20 -10.12 -8.80
C TRP A 192 -12.08 -8.88 -8.64
N GLY A 193 -13.05 -8.95 -7.72
CA GLY A 193 -13.95 -7.82 -7.46
C GLY A 193 -13.22 -6.54 -7.03
N LYS A 194 -12.07 -6.66 -6.35
CA LYS A 194 -11.23 -5.53 -5.92
C LYS A 194 -10.27 -5.08 -7.02
N LEU A 195 -9.70 -6.04 -7.77
CA LEU A 195 -8.78 -5.78 -8.87
C LEU A 195 -9.45 -5.02 -10.02
N SER A 196 -10.75 -5.20 -10.24
CA SER A 196 -11.50 -4.53 -11.30
C SER A 196 -11.94 -3.11 -10.94
N LEU A 197 -12.01 -2.72 -9.66
CA LEU A 197 -12.56 -1.43 -9.22
C LEU A 197 -11.73 -0.20 -9.60
N TYR A 198 -10.44 -0.36 -9.90
CA TYR A 198 -9.58 0.79 -10.22
C TYR A 198 -10.03 1.53 -11.50
N VAL A 199 -10.74 0.87 -12.40
CA VAL A 199 -11.23 1.50 -13.64
C VAL A 199 -12.46 2.38 -13.42
N GLU A 200 -13.12 2.27 -12.26
CA GLU A 200 -14.37 3.00 -11.96
C GLU A 200 -14.12 4.47 -11.59
N ASP A 201 -12.92 4.79 -11.13
CA ASP A 201 -12.54 6.16 -10.77
C ASP A 201 -11.09 6.44 -11.16
N GLY A 202 -10.81 7.60 -11.74
CA GLY A 202 -9.45 8.00 -12.13
C GLY A 202 -8.51 8.25 -10.95
N HIS A 203 -9.02 8.47 -9.74
CA HIS A 203 -8.22 8.58 -8.52
C HIS A 203 -7.78 7.21 -7.97
N HIS A 204 -8.45 6.12 -8.35
CA HIS A 204 -8.12 4.79 -7.85
C HIS A 204 -6.81 4.30 -8.46
N PRO A 205 -5.81 3.92 -7.66
CA PRO A 205 -4.56 3.36 -8.18
C PRO A 205 -4.75 1.92 -8.67
N ILE A 206 -3.94 1.51 -9.64
CA ILE A 206 -3.91 0.13 -10.11
C ILE A 206 -3.19 -0.81 -9.13
N ASP A 207 -2.29 -0.29 -8.28
CA ASP A 207 -1.49 -1.10 -7.35
C ASP A 207 -1.10 -0.34 -6.07
N ASN A 208 -0.50 -1.08 -5.13
CA ASN A 208 -0.03 -0.60 -3.83
C ASN A 208 1.46 -0.20 -3.82
N ASN A 209 2.11 -0.09 -4.98
CA ASN A 209 3.55 0.19 -5.06
C ASN A 209 3.95 1.48 -4.33
N ALA A 210 3.07 2.47 -4.26
CA ALA A 210 3.32 3.71 -3.52
C ALA A 210 3.53 3.43 -2.02
N CYS A 211 2.70 2.58 -1.40
CA CYS A 211 2.85 2.18 0.00
C CYS A 211 4.06 1.27 0.21
N GLU A 212 4.28 0.31 -0.68
CA GLU A 212 5.45 -0.57 -0.63
C GLU A 212 6.76 0.24 -0.70
N ASN A 213 6.83 1.26 -1.52
CA ASN A 213 7.98 2.17 -1.58
C ASN A 213 8.13 3.00 -0.31
N SER A 214 7.03 3.39 0.33
CA SER A 214 7.05 4.15 1.59
C SER A 214 7.50 3.30 2.78
N ILE A 215 7.15 2.01 2.85
CA ILE A 215 7.58 1.10 3.93
C ILE A 215 9.00 0.55 3.71
N ARG A 216 9.50 0.58 2.48
CA ARG A 216 10.83 0.04 2.12
C ARG A 216 11.99 0.57 2.98
N PRO A 217 12.11 1.87 3.33
CA PRO A 217 13.19 2.36 4.21
C PRO A 217 13.20 1.66 5.57
N PHE A 218 12.03 1.40 6.16
CA PHE A 218 11.92 0.61 7.39
C PHE A 218 12.40 -0.84 7.19
N VAL A 219 11.96 -1.49 6.10
CA VAL A 219 12.34 -2.87 5.78
C VAL A 219 13.85 -3.01 5.54
N VAL A 220 14.47 -2.03 4.86
CA VAL A 220 15.92 -2.00 4.65
C VAL A 220 16.64 -1.73 5.98
N GLY A 221 16.19 -0.75 6.76
CA GLY A 221 16.74 -0.45 8.08
C GLY A 221 16.70 -1.67 9.00
N ARG A 222 15.58 -2.40 9.02
CA ARG A 222 15.43 -3.63 9.80
C ARG A 222 16.50 -4.69 9.48
N LYS A 223 16.95 -4.80 8.24
CA LYS A 223 18.03 -5.72 7.87
C LYS A 223 19.37 -5.34 8.51
N ASN A 224 19.55 -4.09 8.94
CA ASN A 224 20.75 -3.60 9.59
C ASN A 224 20.67 -3.67 11.12
N TRP A 225 19.58 -3.15 11.72
CA TRP A 225 19.42 -3.11 13.17
C TRP A 225 18.70 -4.33 13.75
N LEU A 226 18.12 -5.22 12.92
CA LEU A 226 17.53 -6.54 13.17
C LEU A 226 16.27 -6.54 14.04
N PHE A 227 16.26 -5.89 15.20
CA PHE A 227 15.17 -5.89 16.18
C PHE A 227 15.08 -4.56 16.95
N SER A 228 13.94 -4.35 17.60
CA SER A 228 13.79 -3.35 18.66
C SER A 228 13.95 -4.01 20.02
N ASP A 229 14.69 -3.40 20.95
CA ASP A 229 14.88 -3.97 22.29
C ASP A 229 13.55 -4.01 23.07
N THR A 230 12.76 -2.93 22.97
CA THR A 230 11.53 -2.74 23.73
C THR A 230 10.36 -2.29 22.83
N VAL A 231 9.14 -2.42 23.33
CA VAL A 231 7.92 -1.87 22.72
C VAL A 231 8.02 -0.33 22.59
N ALA A 232 8.59 0.34 23.60
CA ALA A 232 8.81 1.79 23.54
C ALA A 232 9.76 2.17 22.39
N GLY A 233 10.84 1.40 22.17
CA GLY A 233 11.74 1.57 21.03
C GLY A 233 11.06 1.34 19.68
N ALA A 234 10.18 0.34 19.57
CA ALA A 234 9.40 0.10 18.35
C ALA A 234 8.44 1.25 18.04
N ASN A 235 7.76 1.78 19.07
CA ASN A 235 6.90 2.97 18.93
C ASN A 235 7.69 4.24 18.57
N ALA A 236 8.86 4.43 19.18
CA ALA A 236 9.75 5.55 18.83
C ALA A 236 10.20 5.46 17.36
N SER A 237 10.56 4.26 16.89
CA SER A 237 10.87 4.02 15.48
C SER A 237 9.67 4.35 14.57
N ALA A 238 8.46 3.89 14.92
CA ALA A 238 7.24 4.18 14.16
C ALA A 238 7.03 5.70 14.03
N ASN A 239 7.14 6.45 15.13
CA ASN A 239 6.98 7.90 15.13
C ASN A 239 8.05 8.60 14.27
N LEU A 240 9.32 8.23 14.40
CA LEU A 240 10.40 8.82 13.61
C LEU A 240 10.27 8.52 12.12
N TYR A 241 9.95 7.26 11.75
CA TYR A 241 9.69 6.93 10.35
C TYR A 241 8.48 7.68 9.78
N SER A 242 7.41 7.85 10.57
CA SER A 242 6.24 8.64 10.15
C SER A 242 6.64 10.07 9.80
N LEU A 243 7.40 10.72 10.67
CA LEU A 243 7.85 12.11 10.46
C LEU A 243 8.81 12.22 9.28
N LEU A 244 9.83 11.35 9.22
CA LEU A 244 10.88 11.38 8.19
C LEU A 244 10.32 11.08 6.79
N GLU A 245 9.50 10.04 6.66
CA GLU A 245 8.91 9.68 5.37
C GLU A 245 7.84 10.69 4.94
N THR A 246 7.13 11.33 5.89
CA THR A 246 6.25 12.47 5.59
C THR A 246 7.05 13.69 5.13
N CYS A 247 8.19 14.01 5.76
CA CYS A 247 9.09 15.07 5.28
C CYS A 247 9.50 14.84 3.83
N LYS A 248 9.99 13.63 3.51
CA LYS A 248 10.40 13.27 2.15
C LYS A 248 9.26 13.42 1.15
N ALA A 249 8.05 12.97 1.53
CA ALA A 249 6.87 13.07 0.68
C ALA A 249 6.46 14.52 0.38
N ASN A 250 6.78 15.45 1.29
CA ASN A 250 6.52 16.89 1.16
C ASN A 250 7.73 17.68 0.64
N GLY A 251 8.81 17.02 0.22
CA GLY A 251 10.03 17.70 -0.27
C GLY A 251 10.78 18.47 0.83
N VAL A 252 10.54 18.15 2.10
CA VAL A 252 11.15 18.81 3.27
C VAL A 252 12.45 18.09 3.63
N ASN A 253 13.53 18.85 3.88
CA ASN A 253 14.79 18.29 4.34
C ASN A 253 14.63 17.69 5.75
N ALA A 254 14.75 16.37 5.84
CA ALA A 254 14.47 15.62 7.06
C ALA A 254 15.41 15.96 8.21
N TYR A 255 16.69 16.29 7.95
CA TYR A 255 17.64 16.69 8.99
C TYR A 255 17.28 18.06 9.58
N GLN A 256 17.02 19.05 8.71
CA GLN A 256 16.60 20.39 9.14
C GLN A 256 15.27 20.33 9.90
N TYR A 257 14.33 19.50 9.42
CA TYR A 257 13.06 19.26 10.10
C TYR A 257 13.27 18.72 11.52
N LEU A 258 14.01 17.61 11.67
CA LEU A 258 14.24 17.02 13.00
C LEU A 258 14.94 17.98 13.95
N ARG A 259 15.92 18.75 13.46
CA ARG A 259 16.61 19.75 14.28
C ARG A 259 15.61 20.81 14.77
N ALA A 260 14.78 21.35 13.89
CA ALA A 260 13.78 22.35 14.24
C ALA A 260 12.71 21.77 15.20
N LEU A 261 12.22 20.55 14.91
CA LEU A 261 11.26 19.84 15.75
C LEU A 261 11.80 19.64 17.17
N LEU A 262 13.01 19.11 17.34
CA LEU A 262 13.58 18.83 18.66
C LEU A 262 13.84 20.10 19.49
N ILE A 263 14.06 21.25 18.84
CA ILE A 263 14.21 22.54 19.51
C ILE A 263 12.83 23.09 19.95
N ALA A 264 11.80 22.92 19.13
CA ALA A 264 10.49 23.52 19.35
C ALA A 264 9.55 22.64 20.18
N LEU A 265 9.59 21.31 20.00
CA LEU A 265 8.72 20.34 20.64
C LEU A 265 8.64 20.46 22.18
N PRO A 266 9.76 20.66 22.92
CA PRO A 266 9.69 20.84 24.38
C PRO A 266 8.90 22.08 24.82
N LYS A 267 8.65 23.03 23.92
CA LYS A 267 7.94 24.29 24.19
C LYS A 267 6.47 24.22 23.79
N ALA A 268 6.09 23.25 22.96
CA ALA A 268 4.71 23.05 22.50
C ALA A 268 3.80 22.64 23.66
N LYS A 269 2.64 23.30 23.80
CA LYS A 269 1.67 23.09 24.89
C LYS A 269 0.23 22.93 24.38
N THR A 270 -0.07 23.50 23.23
CA THR A 270 -1.41 23.52 22.64
C THR A 270 -1.48 22.66 21.38
N ALA A 271 -2.68 22.31 20.93
CA ALA A 271 -2.87 21.61 19.66
C ALA A 271 -2.27 22.39 18.48
N ASP A 272 -2.44 23.71 18.47
CA ASP A 272 -1.92 24.62 17.44
C ASP A 272 -0.38 24.61 17.42
N ASP A 273 0.27 24.55 18.61
CA ASP A 273 1.73 24.41 18.68
C ASP A 273 2.21 23.11 18.03
N TYR A 274 1.53 21.98 18.29
CA TYR A 274 1.86 20.71 17.66
C TYR A 274 1.55 20.71 16.16
N GLU A 275 0.46 21.34 15.72
CA GLU A 275 0.12 21.45 14.31
C GLU A 275 1.15 22.27 13.54
N ALA A 276 1.67 23.35 14.14
CA ALA A 276 2.75 24.15 13.58
C ALA A 276 4.07 23.36 13.39
N LEU A 277 4.26 22.26 14.12
CA LEU A 277 5.43 21.39 14.02
C LEU A 277 5.29 20.26 12.98
N LEU A 278 4.14 20.12 12.34
CA LEU A 278 3.97 19.10 11.29
C LEU A 278 4.89 19.38 10.09
N PRO A 279 5.35 18.34 9.39
CA PRO A 279 6.34 18.47 8.30
C PRO A 279 6.01 19.51 7.22
N TRP A 280 4.75 19.74 6.96
CA TRP A 280 4.28 20.70 5.94
C TRP A 280 4.00 22.11 6.47
N ASN A 281 4.00 22.29 7.80
CA ASN A 281 3.74 23.59 8.44
C ASN A 281 4.98 24.22 9.05
N ILE A 282 5.99 23.40 9.40
CA ILE A 282 7.14 23.88 10.16
C ILE A 282 7.97 24.92 9.37
N ALA A 283 8.23 26.04 10.00
CA ALA A 283 9.12 27.05 9.43
C ALA A 283 10.59 26.58 9.57
N LEU A 284 11.20 26.26 8.45
CA LEU A 284 12.65 25.94 8.40
C LEU A 284 13.43 27.21 8.06
N SER A 285 14.46 27.52 8.84
CA SER A 285 15.41 28.59 8.50
C SER A 285 16.11 28.23 7.18
N LYS A 286 16.04 29.09 6.19
CA LYS A 286 16.87 29.00 4.99
C LYS A 286 18.32 29.21 5.45
N ASN A 287 19.17 28.17 5.36
CA ASN A 287 20.61 28.35 5.42
C ASN A 287 21.11 28.89 4.09
#